data_06a58b1cd5bdb8a828e565153f7ae49f
#
_entry.id   06a58b1cd5bdb8a828e565153f7ae49f
#
_cell.length_a   1.000
_cell.length_b   1.000
_cell.length_c   1.000
_cell.angle_alpha   90.00
_cell.angle_beta   90.00
_cell.angle_gamma   90.00
#
_symmetry.space_group_name_H-M   'P 1'
#
loop_
_entity.id
_entity.type
_entity.pdbx_description
1 polymer ?
#
loop_
_entity_poly.entity_id
_entity_poly.type
_entity_poly.pdbx_seq_one_letter_code
_entity_poly.pdbx_strand_id
1 'polypeptide(L)'
;MPLRSVRMKRFIFTDRNGIYIIDLQQTLTYIDKAFEFVKETVAHGGTILFVGTKKQAQEAVKNEAERVGMPYVNHRWLGGMLTNFQTVSKSLSRMKELQAMDAAENGYEGRTKKEILMLTRERTKLERVLGGIADMSKIPSALWIIDTNKEHIAVSEAQKLNIPVVAILDTNCDPDVVDYPIPGNDDAIRSTGLLSRLISTAVAEGKKARSERELVAAKEAAGDAEKVEVAAKVEAAAEVVDAAADAEASAEADAATDTAAE
;
A
#
# COMPACT_ATOMS: atom_id res chain seq x y z
N MET A 1 -28.64 -26.31 6.82
CA MET A 1 -28.95 -25.15 5.95
C MET A 1 -27.88 -24.12 6.18
N PRO A 2 -27.19 -23.59 5.17
CA PRO A 2 -26.24 -22.49 5.36
C PRO A 2 -27.01 -21.30 5.93
N LEU A 3 -26.44 -20.69 6.99
CA LEU A 3 -27.02 -19.50 7.65
C LEU A 3 -26.94 -18.34 6.66
N ARG A 4 -28.06 -18.00 6.05
CA ARG A 4 -28.18 -16.86 5.16
C ARG A 4 -28.23 -15.57 5.98
N SER A 5 -27.39 -14.60 5.68
CA SER A 5 -27.60 -13.22 6.14
C SER A 5 -28.82 -12.62 5.40
N VAL A 6 -29.80 -12.11 6.15
CA VAL A 6 -30.98 -11.46 5.56
C VAL A 6 -30.58 -10.28 4.66
N ARG A 7 -29.46 -9.64 4.97
CA ARG A 7 -28.91 -8.48 4.26
C ARG A 7 -28.31 -8.83 2.89
N MET A 8 -27.85 -10.08 2.70
CA MET A 8 -27.36 -10.58 1.40
C MET A 8 -28.46 -10.83 0.37
N LYS A 9 -29.74 -10.76 0.76
CA LYS A 9 -30.88 -11.00 -0.15
C LYS A 9 -30.83 -10.12 -1.41
N ARG A 10 -30.31 -8.90 -1.29
CA ARG A 10 -30.18 -7.92 -2.40
C ARG A 10 -29.22 -8.36 -3.52
N PHE A 11 -28.29 -9.28 -3.22
CA PHE A 11 -27.28 -9.78 -4.16
C PHE A 11 -27.62 -11.17 -4.72
N ILE A 12 -28.73 -11.76 -4.29
CA ILE A 12 -29.15 -13.11 -4.71
C ILE A 12 -30.12 -12.97 -5.87
N PHE A 13 -29.78 -13.56 -7.02
CA PHE A 13 -30.62 -13.62 -8.20
C PHE A 13 -31.79 -14.60 -8.01
N THR A 14 -31.53 -15.83 -7.56
CA THR A 14 -32.53 -16.85 -7.35
C THR A 14 -32.08 -17.92 -6.35
N ASP A 15 -33.02 -18.74 -5.92
CA ASP A 15 -32.78 -19.93 -5.11
C ASP A 15 -33.22 -21.17 -5.93
N ARG A 16 -32.34 -22.16 -6.03
CA ARG A 16 -32.64 -23.43 -6.68
C ARG A 16 -32.23 -24.58 -5.76
N ASN A 17 -33.21 -25.35 -5.31
CA ASN A 17 -33.01 -26.50 -4.42
C ASN A 17 -32.24 -26.17 -3.12
N GLY A 18 -32.47 -24.98 -2.55
CA GLY A 18 -31.79 -24.52 -1.34
C GLY A 18 -30.37 -24.02 -1.58
N ILE A 19 -29.94 -23.86 -2.84
CA ILE A 19 -28.66 -23.25 -3.24
C ILE A 19 -28.94 -21.86 -3.77
N TYR A 20 -28.30 -20.87 -3.18
CA TYR A 20 -28.42 -19.46 -3.59
C TYR A 20 -27.49 -19.17 -4.77
N ILE A 21 -28.01 -18.51 -5.79
CA ILE A 21 -27.27 -18.07 -6.97
C ILE A 21 -27.09 -16.56 -6.85
N ILE A 22 -25.83 -16.12 -6.81
CA ILE A 22 -25.45 -14.72 -6.74
C ILE A 22 -25.64 -14.07 -8.12
N ASP A 23 -26.11 -12.83 -8.13
CA ASP A 23 -26.26 -12.02 -9.34
C ASP A 23 -24.88 -11.49 -9.81
N LEU A 24 -24.35 -12.10 -10.86
CA LEU A 24 -23.04 -11.75 -11.41
C LEU A 24 -23.03 -10.38 -12.12
N GLN A 25 -24.16 -9.87 -12.57
CA GLN A 25 -24.22 -8.52 -13.19
C GLN A 25 -23.97 -7.45 -12.12
N GLN A 26 -24.58 -7.63 -10.95
CA GLN A 26 -24.28 -6.77 -9.81
C GLN A 26 -22.83 -6.93 -9.35
N THR A 27 -22.32 -8.17 -9.30
CA THR A 27 -20.91 -8.43 -8.93
C THR A 27 -19.95 -7.64 -9.81
N LEU A 28 -20.13 -7.58 -11.13
CA LEU A 28 -19.30 -6.79 -12.03
C LEU A 28 -19.29 -5.31 -11.64
N THR A 29 -20.46 -4.72 -11.41
CA THR A 29 -20.55 -3.29 -11.01
C THR A 29 -19.81 -3.00 -9.70
N TYR A 30 -19.85 -3.92 -8.73
CA TYR A 30 -19.12 -3.77 -7.48
C TYR A 30 -17.62 -4.00 -7.63
N ILE A 31 -17.20 -4.87 -8.53
CA ILE A 31 -15.79 -5.07 -8.89
C ILE A 31 -15.22 -3.78 -9.49
N ASP A 32 -15.91 -3.15 -10.44
CA ASP A 32 -15.45 -1.91 -11.08
C ASP A 32 -15.23 -0.79 -10.05
N LYS A 33 -16.18 -0.61 -9.11
CA LYS A 33 -16.06 0.37 -8.03
C LYS A 33 -14.87 0.06 -7.11
N ALA A 34 -14.69 -1.20 -6.74
CA ALA A 34 -13.59 -1.63 -5.89
C ALA A 34 -12.24 -1.48 -6.59
N PHE A 35 -12.20 -1.80 -7.88
CA PHE A 35 -11.01 -1.65 -8.72
C PHE A 35 -10.56 -0.19 -8.78
N GLU A 36 -11.48 0.72 -9.07
CA GLU A 36 -11.18 2.15 -9.17
C GLU A 36 -10.71 2.72 -7.83
N PHE A 37 -11.39 2.39 -6.74
CA PHE A 37 -10.98 2.78 -5.39
C PHE A 37 -9.56 2.30 -5.04
N VAL A 38 -9.25 1.02 -5.29
CA VAL A 38 -7.93 0.44 -5.01
C VAL A 38 -6.84 1.13 -5.86
N LYS A 39 -7.11 1.33 -7.15
CA LYS A 39 -6.21 2.01 -8.08
C LYS A 39 -5.89 3.44 -7.63
N GLU A 40 -6.91 4.23 -7.26
CA GLU A 40 -6.72 5.58 -6.75
C GLU A 40 -5.96 5.61 -5.43
N THR A 41 -6.32 4.74 -4.48
CA THR A 41 -5.63 4.64 -3.19
C THR A 41 -4.13 4.40 -3.37
N VAL A 42 -3.76 3.48 -4.27
CA VAL A 42 -2.35 3.17 -4.56
C VAL A 42 -1.67 4.28 -5.36
N ALA A 43 -2.37 4.94 -6.28
CA ALA A 43 -1.85 6.10 -7.02
C ALA A 43 -1.49 7.28 -6.10
N HIS A 44 -2.15 7.41 -4.94
CA HIS A 44 -1.81 8.36 -3.89
C HIS A 44 -0.76 7.84 -2.89
N GLY A 45 -0.13 6.69 -3.18
CA GLY A 45 0.92 6.10 -2.32
C GLY A 45 0.38 5.25 -1.18
N GLY A 46 -0.91 4.93 -1.16
CA GLY A 46 -1.52 4.04 -0.18
C GLY A 46 -1.05 2.59 -0.33
N THR A 47 -1.08 1.86 0.77
CA THR A 47 -0.74 0.44 0.84
C THR A 47 -2.00 -0.37 1.09
N ILE A 48 -2.18 -1.46 0.35
CA ILE A 48 -3.30 -2.39 0.52
C ILE A 48 -2.79 -3.64 1.23
N LEU A 49 -3.42 -4.01 2.35
CA LEU A 49 -3.12 -5.26 3.06
C LEU A 49 -4.06 -6.37 2.59
N PHE A 50 -3.50 -7.43 2.05
CA PHE A 50 -4.23 -8.60 1.59
C PHE A 50 -4.45 -9.59 2.74
N VAL A 51 -5.71 -9.95 3.01
CA VAL A 51 -6.09 -10.83 4.13
C VAL A 51 -6.93 -11.99 3.64
N GLY A 52 -6.47 -13.21 3.92
CA GLY A 52 -7.22 -14.41 3.57
C GLY A 52 -6.65 -15.65 4.25
N THR A 53 -7.19 -16.02 5.41
CA THR A 53 -6.72 -17.18 6.18
C THR A 53 -7.44 -18.48 5.83
N LYS A 54 -8.44 -18.43 4.94
CA LYS A 54 -9.15 -19.59 4.43
C LYS A 54 -8.21 -20.44 3.57
N LYS A 55 -8.19 -21.76 3.76
CA LYS A 55 -7.26 -22.66 3.02
C LYS A 55 -7.29 -22.45 1.50
N GLN A 56 -8.49 -22.18 0.96
CA GLN A 56 -8.71 -21.94 -0.46
C GLN A 56 -8.14 -20.62 -0.95
N ALA A 57 -7.97 -19.64 -0.05
CA ALA A 57 -7.51 -18.29 -0.35
C ALA A 57 -6.03 -18.06 -0.06
N GLN A 58 -5.43 -18.87 0.82
CA GLN A 58 -4.06 -18.64 1.34
C GLN A 58 -3.00 -18.48 0.25
N GLU A 59 -3.04 -19.36 -0.75
CA GLU A 59 -2.06 -19.37 -1.84
C GLU A 59 -2.31 -18.22 -2.82
N ALA A 60 -3.59 -17.99 -3.17
CA ALA A 60 -3.98 -16.91 -4.07
C ALA A 60 -3.60 -15.52 -3.49
N VAL A 61 -3.90 -15.29 -2.21
CA VAL A 61 -3.55 -14.07 -1.49
C VAL A 61 -2.04 -13.85 -1.46
N LYS A 62 -1.27 -14.88 -1.12
CA LYS A 62 0.19 -14.80 -1.08
C LYS A 62 0.76 -14.45 -2.46
N ASN A 63 0.45 -15.23 -3.47
CA ASN A 63 1.01 -15.09 -4.81
C ASN A 63 0.68 -13.72 -5.42
N GLU A 64 -0.56 -13.26 -5.27
CA GLU A 64 -1.00 -11.99 -5.83
C GLU A 64 -0.45 -10.79 -5.06
N ALA A 65 -0.34 -10.87 -3.75
CA ALA A 65 0.29 -9.82 -2.94
C ALA A 65 1.80 -9.70 -3.22
N GLU A 66 2.52 -10.83 -3.27
CA GLU A 66 3.94 -10.87 -3.62
C GLU A 66 4.19 -10.34 -5.04
N ARG A 67 3.33 -10.67 -6.02
CA ARG A 67 3.43 -10.17 -7.39
C ARG A 67 3.44 -8.64 -7.46
N VAL A 68 2.67 -7.98 -6.61
CA VAL A 68 2.56 -6.51 -6.60
C VAL A 68 3.35 -5.86 -5.47
N GLY A 69 4.08 -6.63 -4.65
CA GLY A 69 4.86 -6.11 -3.53
C GLY A 69 3.99 -5.40 -2.50
N MET A 70 2.87 -6.01 -2.12
CA MET A 70 1.97 -5.56 -1.06
C MET A 70 2.01 -6.51 0.13
N PRO A 71 1.79 -6.02 1.36
CA PRO A 71 1.74 -6.87 2.53
C PRO A 71 0.54 -7.81 2.51
N TYR A 72 0.68 -8.98 3.14
CA TYR A 72 -0.40 -9.97 3.23
C TYR A 72 -0.41 -10.74 4.55
N VAL A 73 -1.58 -11.27 4.90
CA VAL A 73 -1.81 -12.19 6.01
C VAL A 73 -2.61 -13.37 5.49
N ASN A 74 -1.96 -14.54 5.38
CA ASN A 74 -2.56 -15.72 4.80
C ASN A 74 -2.73 -16.92 5.75
N HIS A 75 -2.22 -16.84 6.99
CA HIS A 75 -2.33 -17.95 7.93
C HIS A 75 -3.33 -17.69 9.06
N ARG A 76 -3.09 -16.67 9.86
CA ARG A 76 -3.94 -16.32 10.99
C ARG A 76 -3.83 -14.85 11.31
N TRP A 77 -4.98 -14.18 11.41
CA TRP A 77 -5.05 -12.84 11.95
C TRP A 77 -4.79 -12.86 13.46
N LEU A 78 -3.85 -12.08 13.93
CA LEU A 78 -3.61 -11.87 15.36
C LEU A 78 -4.42 -10.66 15.81
N GLY A 79 -5.16 -10.79 16.92
CA GLY A 79 -5.86 -9.64 17.49
C GLY A 79 -4.90 -8.52 17.86
N GLY A 80 -5.25 -7.28 17.48
CA GLY A 80 -4.39 -6.12 17.67
C GLY A 80 -3.39 -5.85 16.53
N MET A 81 -3.51 -6.54 15.40
CA MET A 81 -2.55 -6.41 14.29
C MET A 81 -2.52 -5.00 13.70
N LEU A 82 -3.65 -4.30 13.70
CA LEU A 82 -3.77 -2.90 13.30
C LEU A 82 -3.88 -1.98 14.51
N THR A 83 -4.75 -2.30 15.46
CA THR A 83 -5.03 -1.46 16.64
C THR A 83 -3.88 -1.40 17.64
N ASN A 84 -3.00 -2.40 17.67
CA ASN A 84 -1.81 -2.46 18.53
C ASN A 84 -0.55 -2.75 17.69
N PHE A 85 -0.40 -2.02 16.58
CA PHE A 85 0.70 -2.20 15.64
C PHE A 85 2.10 -2.06 16.28
N GLN A 86 2.21 -1.25 17.33
CA GLN A 86 3.46 -1.08 18.07
C GLN A 86 3.98 -2.41 18.69
N THR A 87 3.08 -3.22 19.22
CA THR A 87 3.44 -4.55 19.77
C THR A 87 3.78 -5.53 18.64
N VAL A 88 3.05 -5.46 17.53
CA VAL A 88 3.34 -6.26 16.33
C VAL A 88 4.71 -5.91 15.76
N SER A 89 5.06 -4.63 15.70
CA SER A 89 6.37 -4.14 15.24
C SER A 89 7.53 -4.70 16.08
N LYS A 90 7.36 -4.83 17.42
CA LYS A 90 8.35 -5.50 18.28
C LYS A 90 8.53 -6.97 17.90
N SER A 91 7.42 -7.67 17.60
CA SER A 91 7.48 -9.07 17.15
C SER A 91 8.12 -9.21 15.76
N LEU A 92 7.90 -8.23 14.86
CA LEU A 92 8.59 -8.15 13.56
C LEU A 92 10.09 -7.93 13.74
N SER A 93 10.50 -7.01 14.61
CA SER A 93 11.92 -6.79 14.93
C SER A 93 12.56 -8.07 15.46
N ARG A 94 11.87 -8.76 16.37
CA ARG A 94 12.33 -10.06 16.89
C ARG A 94 12.47 -11.11 15.81
N MET A 95 11.54 -11.19 14.87
CA MET A 95 11.62 -12.09 13.73
C MET A 95 12.85 -11.78 12.86
N LYS A 96 13.09 -10.50 12.55
CA LYS A 96 14.28 -10.06 11.77
C LYS A 96 15.59 -10.37 12.49
N GLU A 97 15.66 -10.20 13.83
CA GLU A 97 16.81 -10.62 14.62
C GLU A 97 17.10 -12.12 14.50
N LEU A 98 16.05 -12.95 14.61
CA LEU A 98 16.19 -14.39 14.49
C LEU A 98 16.61 -14.82 13.07
N GLN A 99 16.13 -14.14 12.04
CA GLN A 99 16.54 -14.37 10.66
C GLN A 99 18.01 -13.96 10.44
N ALA A 100 18.43 -12.84 11.00
CA ALA A 100 19.82 -12.40 10.92
C ALA A 100 20.78 -13.36 11.64
N MET A 101 20.38 -13.89 12.81
CA MET A 101 21.15 -14.92 13.52
C MET A 101 21.28 -16.21 12.71
N ASP A 102 20.23 -16.62 12.01
CA ASP A 102 20.24 -17.84 11.19
C ASP A 102 21.10 -17.69 9.93
N ALA A 103 21.16 -16.48 9.37
CA ALA A 103 21.95 -16.16 8.19
C ALA A 103 23.45 -15.95 8.48
N ALA A 104 23.83 -15.67 9.72
CA ALA A 104 25.20 -15.45 10.12
C ALA A 104 25.91 -16.78 10.35
N GLU A 105 27.13 -16.95 9.81
CA GLU A 105 27.96 -18.18 9.97
C GLU A 105 28.16 -18.56 11.46
N ASN A 106 28.25 -17.58 12.36
CA ASN A 106 28.47 -17.75 13.78
C ASN A 106 27.26 -17.30 14.64
N GLY A 107 26.08 -17.16 14.05
CA GLY A 107 24.90 -16.61 14.74
C GLY A 107 24.39 -17.40 15.94
N TYR A 108 24.78 -18.67 16.02
CA TYR A 108 24.45 -19.57 17.12
C TYR A 108 25.65 -19.96 17.99
N GLU A 109 26.80 -19.28 17.85
CA GLU A 109 28.01 -19.60 18.60
C GLU A 109 27.79 -19.45 20.11
N GLY A 110 28.30 -20.42 20.88
CA GLY A 110 28.14 -20.46 22.33
C GLY A 110 26.77 -20.96 22.84
N ARG A 111 25.84 -21.36 21.95
CA ARG A 111 24.51 -21.84 22.35
C ARG A 111 24.42 -23.36 22.31
N THR A 112 23.60 -23.92 23.18
CA THR A 112 23.33 -25.35 23.21
C THR A 112 22.40 -25.76 22.04
N LYS A 113 22.50 -27.03 21.61
CA LYS A 113 21.60 -27.57 20.55
C LYS A 113 20.12 -27.40 20.87
N LYS A 114 19.75 -27.48 22.17
CA LYS A 114 18.37 -27.28 22.61
C LYS A 114 17.90 -25.83 22.40
N GLU A 115 18.75 -24.87 22.74
CA GLU A 115 18.44 -23.44 22.55
C GLU A 115 18.31 -23.09 21.06
N ILE A 116 19.20 -23.59 20.22
CA ILE A 116 19.14 -23.42 18.77
C ILE A 116 17.79 -23.94 18.23
N LEU A 117 17.40 -25.14 18.66
CA LEU A 117 16.12 -25.72 18.23
C LEU A 117 14.92 -24.87 18.68
N MET A 118 14.95 -24.30 19.88
CA MET A 118 13.89 -23.42 20.39
C MET A 118 13.80 -22.13 19.57
N LEU A 119 14.94 -21.48 19.29
CA LEU A 119 15.01 -20.25 18.47
C LEU A 119 14.54 -20.49 17.04
N THR A 120 14.93 -21.60 16.44
CA THR A 120 14.49 -21.99 15.09
C THR A 120 12.98 -22.21 15.03
N ARG A 121 12.41 -22.86 16.05
CA ARG A 121 10.94 -23.02 16.17
C ARG A 121 10.21 -21.69 16.35
N GLU A 122 10.76 -20.80 17.18
CA GLU A 122 10.23 -19.46 17.38
C GLU A 122 10.25 -18.68 16.06
N ARG A 123 11.38 -18.65 15.34
CA ARG A 123 11.52 -18.03 14.02
C ARG A 123 10.47 -18.55 13.03
N THR A 124 10.40 -19.86 12.86
CA THR A 124 9.46 -20.50 11.92
C THR A 124 8.01 -20.15 12.25
N LYS A 125 7.66 -20.07 13.54
CA LYS A 125 6.32 -19.67 13.98
C LYS A 125 6.02 -18.21 13.66
N LEU A 126 6.96 -17.29 13.94
CA LEU A 126 6.81 -15.86 13.62
C LEU A 126 6.76 -15.62 12.12
N GLU A 127 7.65 -16.22 11.35
CA GLU A 127 7.71 -16.11 9.90
C GLU A 127 6.43 -16.61 9.23
N ARG A 128 5.86 -17.71 9.70
CA ARG A 128 4.59 -18.22 9.20
C ARG A 128 3.43 -17.26 9.39
N VAL A 129 3.39 -16.51 10.49
CA VAL A 129 2.26 -15.65 10.86
C VAL A 129 2.47 -14.20 10.43
N LEU A 130 3.69 -13.70 10.53
CA LEU A 130 4.04 -12.30 10.32
C LEU A 130 4.90 -12.06 9.07
N GLY A 131 5.35 -13.12 8.41
CA GLY A 131 6.28 -13.01 7.27
C GLY A 131 5.73 -12.12 6.15
N GLY A 132 4.44 -12.20 5.85
CA GLY A 132 3.82 -11.39 4.80
C GLY A 132 3.69 -9.89 5.12
N ILE A 133 3.89 -9.48 6.38
CA ILE A 133 3.89 -8.08 6.81
C ILE A 133 5.26 -7.60 7.30
N ALA A 134 6.34 -8.37 7.04
CA ALA A 134 7.69 -8.07 7.52
C ALA A 134 8.19 -6.67 7.13
N ASP A 135 7.80 -6.18 5.96
CA ASP A 135 8.23 -4.89 5.41
C ASP A 135 7.22 -3.75 5.65
N MET A 136 6.13 -4.05 6.35
CA MET A 136 5.11 -3.06 6.66
C MET A 136 5.59 -2.13 7.79
N SER A 137 5.84 -0.87 7.46
CA SER A 137 6.27 0.17 8.43
C SER A 137 5.13 1.02 8.96
N LYS A 138 4.00 1.07 8.24
CA LYS A 138 2.84 1.91 8.56
C LYS A 138 1.56 1.08 8.47
N ILE A 139 0.51 1.57 9.11
CA ILE A 139 -0.84 1.01 8.99
C ILE A 139 -1.29 1.13 7.53
N PRO A 140 -1.91 0.09 6.94
CA PRO A 140 -2.36 0.09 5.55
C PRO A 140 -3.50 1.09 5.34
N SER A 141 -3.59 1.62 4.11
CA SER A 141 -4.63 2.58 3.72
C SER A 141 -5.96 1.91 3.39
N ALA A 142 -5.96 0.64 3.02
CA ALA A 142 -7.16 -0.17 2.83
C ALA A 142 -6.85 -1.67 3.03
N LEU A 143 -7.91 -2.46 3.27
CA LEU A 143 -7.83 -3.90 3.41
C LEU A 143 -8.55 -4.59 2.24
N TRP A 144 -7.93 -5.66 1.72
CA TRP A 144 -8.59 -6.64 0.87
C TRP A 144 -8.84 -7.91 1.69
N ILE A 145 -10.11 -8.27 1.93
CA ILE A 145 -10.48 -9.39 2.82
C ILE A 145 -11.26 -10.45 2.04
N ILE A 146 -10.89 -11.71 2.25
CA ILE A 146 -11.63 -12.87 1.77
C ILE A 146 -12.33 -13.52 2.96
N ASP A 147 -13.67 -13.54 2.93
CA ASP A 147 -14.54 -14.02 3.99
C ASP A 147 -14.52 -13.16 5.28
N THR A 148 -15.46 -12.22 5.36
CA THR A 148 -15.60 -11.33 6.51
C THR A 148 -16.05 -12.03 7.80
N ASN A 149 -16.75 -13.17 7.70
CA ASN A 149 -17.16 -13.94 8.88
C ASN A 149 -15.97 -14.56 9.58
N LYS A 150 -15.04 -15.09 8.81
CA LYS A 150 -13.82 -15.68 9.35
C LYS A 150 -12.87 -14.63 9.88
N GLU A 151 -12.73 -13.54 9.16
CA GLU A 151 -11.82 -12.42 9.48
C GLU A 151 -12.53 -11.29 10.24
N HIS A 152 -13.57 -11.60 11.03
CA HIS A 152 -14.37 -10.60 11.76
C HIS A 152 -13.52 -9.71 12.70
N ILE A 153 -12.39 -10.22 13.21
CA ILE A 153 -11.46 -9.44 14.03
C ILE A 153 -10.77 -8.37 13.16
N ALA A 154 -10.30 -8.73 11.96
CA ALA A 154 -9.68 -7.79 11.02
C ALA A 154 -10.65 -6.69 10.62
N VAL A 155 -11.90 -7.05 10.28
CA VAL A 155 -12.96 -6.08 9.95
C VAL A 155 -13.24 -5.14 11.13
N SER A 156 -13.37 -5.67 12.36
CA SER A 156 -13.62 -4.85 13.55
C SER A 156 -12.47 -3.91 13.87
N GLU A 157 -11.22 -4.32 13.64
CA GLU A 157 -10.06 -3.46 13.81
C GLU A 157 -9.99 -2.37 12.74
N ALA A 158 -10.29 -2.70 11.48
CA ALA A 158 -10.37 -1.74 10.39
C ALA A 158 -11.41 -0.66 10.66
N GLN A 159 -12.62 -1.05 11.07
CA GLN A 159 -13.68 -0.13 11.44
C GLN A 159 -13.28 0.83 12.57
N LYS A 160 -12.59 0.33 13.61
CA LYS A 160 -12.10 1.17 14.72
C LYS A 160 -11.08 2.22 14.28
N LEU A 161 -10.32 1.94 13.23
CA LEU A 161 -9.31 2.83 12.68
C LEU A 161 -9.80 3.61 11.46
N ASN A 162 -11.08 3.47 11.07
CA ASN A 162 -11.66 4.05 9.86
C ASN A 162 -10.88 3.70 8.59
N ILE A 163 -10.38 2.46 8.51
CA ILE A 163 -9.69 1.95 7.32
C ILE A 163 -10.73 1.31 6.42
N PRO A 164 -10.87 1.74 5.16
CA PRO A 164 -11.83 1.17 4.22
C PRO A 164 -11.52 -0.30 3.92
N VAL A 165 -12.58 -1.09 3.87
CA VAL A 165 -12.52 -2.54 3.64
C VAL A 165 -13.16 -2.88 2.31
N VAL A 166 -12.39 -3.53 1.45
CA VAL A 166 -12.85 -4.20 0.22
C VAL A 166 -12.92 -5.70 0.52
N ALA A 167 -14.05 -6.34 0.32
CA ALA A 167 -14.16 -7.76 0.68
C ALA A 167 -15.01 -8.59 -0.29
N ILE A 168 -14.64 -9.87 -0.43
CA ILE A 168 -15.50 -10.88 -1.05
C ILE A 168 -16.52 -11.32 0.00
N LEU A 169 -17.79 -11.28 -0.39
CA LEU A 169 -18.91 -11.63 0.46
C LEU A 169 -19.70 -12.80 -0.12
N ASP A 170 -19.73 -13.90 0.60
CA ASP A 170 -20.66 -15.00 0.31
C ASP A 170 -22.01 -14.77 0.99
N THR A 171 -22.97 -15.62 0.72
CA THR A 171 -24.36 -15.55 1.16
C THR A 171 -24.58 -15.50 2.68
N ASN A 172 -23.58 -15.91 3.46
CA ASN A 172 -23.57 -15.91 4.93
C ASN A 172 -22.96 -14.63 5.56
N CYS A 173 -22.36 -13.74 4.74
CA CYS A 173 -21.71 -12.54 5.21
C CYS A 173 -22.67 -11.36 5.44
N ASP A 174 -22.21 -10.34 6.17
CA ASP A 174 -22.93 -9.07 6.33
C ASP A 174 -22.28 -8.01 5.43
N PRO A 175 -22.99 -7.50 4.41
CA PRO A 175 -22.46 -6.50 3.50
C PRO A 175 -22.35 -5.10 4.10
N ASP A 176 -23.04 -4.82 5.20
CA ASP A 176 -23.08 -3.47 5.79
C ASP A 176 -21.86 -3.19 6.69
N VAL A 177 -21.01 -4.19 6.91
CA VAL A 177 -19.76 -4.03 7.69
C VAL A 177 -18.54 -3.69 6.83
N VAL A 178 -18.71 -3.60 5.49
CA VAL A 178 -17.64 -3.32 4.52
C VAL A 178 -18.03 -2.16 3.62
N ASP A 179 -17.04 -1.39 3.19
CA ASP A 179 -17.25 -0.21 2.34
C ASP A 179 -17.43 -0.60 0.86
N TYR A 180 -16.67 -1.57 0.40
CA TYR A 180 -16.69 -2.07 -0.98
C TYR A 180 -17.00 -3.57 -1.01
N PRO A 181 -18.29 -3.94 -0.92
CA PRO A 181 -18.70 -5.35 -0.96
C PRO A 181 -18.63 -5.91 -2.38
N ILE A 182 -17.98 -7.05 -2.57
CA ILE A 182 -17.96 -7.79 -3.83
C ILE A 182 -18.70 -9.11 -3.60
N PRO A 183 -19.96 -9.25 -4.04
CA PRO A 183 -20.68 -10.51 -3.90
C PRO A 183 -20.00 -11.60 -4.72
N GLY A 184 -19.64 -12.71 -4.08
CA GLY A 184 -18.93 -13.80 -4.76
C GLY A 184 -18.75 -15.01 -3.86
N ASN A 185 -18.34 -16.12 -4.46
CA ASN A 185 -18.05 -17.35 -3.73
C ASN A 185 -16.63 -17.30 -3.17
N ASP A 186 -16.49 -17.37 -1.87
CA ASP A 186 -15.22 -17.33 -1.14
C ASP A 186 -14.61 -18.72 -0.85
N ASP A 187 -15.37 -19.81 -1.13
CA ASP A 187 -14.92 -21.19 -0.95
C ASP A 187 -14.23 -21.76 -2.21
N ALA A 188 -14.51 -21.20 -3.38
CA ALA A 188 -13.95 -21.68 -4.62
C ALA A 188 -12.55 -21.08 -4.89
N ILE A 189 -11.53 -21.92 -4.97
CA ILE A 189 -10.13 -21.49 -5.26
C ILE A 189 -10.04 -20.63 -6.53
N ARG A 190 -10.82 -20.97 -7.57
CA ARG A 190 -10.85 -20.22 -8.84
C ARG A 190 -11.46 -18.82 -8.67
N SER A 191 -12.53 -18.70 -7.87
CA SER A 191 -13.20 -17.42 -7.61
C SER A 191 -12.29 -16.49 -6.81
N THR A 192 -11.73 -16.98 -5.69
CA THR A 192 -10.82 -16.23 -4.84
C THR A 192 -9.54 -15.81 -5.59
N GLY A 193 -9.01 -16.72 -6.41
CA GLY A 193 -7.84 -16.41 -7.25
C GLY A 193 -8.13 -15.35 -8.32
N LEU A 194 -9.26 -15.43 -9.01
CA LEU A 194 -9.67 -14.44 -10.03
C LEU A 194 -9.86 -13.06 -9.41
N LEU A 195 -10.62 -12.96 -8.32
CA LEU A 195 -10.90 -11.68 -7.66
C LEU A 195 -9.64 -11.06 -7.04
N SER A 196 -8.79 -11.88 -6.39
CA SER A 196 -7.51 -11.39 -5.88
C SER A 196 -6.59 -10.89 -6.99
N ARG A 197 -6.61 -11.56 -8.17
CA ARG A 197 -5.85 -11.12 -9.33
C ARG A 197 -6.37 -9.80 -9.90
N LEU A 198 -7.67 -9.57 -9.93
CA LEU A 198 -8.26 -8.31 -10.35
C LEU A 198 -7.81 -7.16 -9.44
N ILE A 199 -7.90 -7.35 -8.12
CA ILE A 199 -7.45 -6.34 -7.15
C ILE A 199 -5.94 -6.10 -7.25
N SER A 200 -5.13 -7.13 -7.38
CA SER A 200 -3.69 -6.96 -7.58
C SER A 200 -3.34 -6.27 -8.91
N THR A 201 -4.17 -6.43 -9.95
CA THR A 201 -4.03 -5.67 -11.19
C THR A 201 -4.36 -4.20 -10.98
N ALA A 202 -5.41 -3.86 -10.22
CA ALA A 202 -5.71 -2.48 -9.83
C ALA A 202 -4.54 -1.83 -9.07
N VAL A 203 -3.92 -2.58 -8.16
CA VAL A 203 -2.69 -2.15 -7.45
C VAL A 203 -1.54 -1.88 -8.42
N ALA A 204 -1.33 -2.76 -9.41
CA ALA A 204 -0.26 -2.60 -10.40
C ALA A 204 -0.48 -1.36 -11.28
N GLU A 205 -1.73 -1.11 -11.70
CA GLU A 205 -2.11 0.11 -12.43
C GLU A 205 -1.94 1.37 -11.57
N GLY A 206 -2.34 1.33 -10.30
CA GLY A 206 -2.15 2.43 -9.36
C GLY A 206 -0.67 2.77 -9.16
N LYS A 207 0.21 1.77 -9.05
CA LYS A 207 1.66 1.96 -8.99
C LYS A 207 2.23 2.61 -10.26
N LYS A 208 1.75 2.21 -11.45
CA LYS A 208 2.15 2.85 -12.71
C LYS A 208 1.71 4.30 -12.75
N ALA A 209 0.45 4.60 -12.44
CA ALA A 209 -0.06 5.95 -12.39
C ALA A 209 0.71 6.84 -11.39
N ARG A 210 1.11 6.29 -10.25
CA ARG A 210 1.97 6.96 -9.29
C ARG A 210 3.34 7.29 -9.87
N SER A 211 4.02 6.32 -10.48
CA SER A 211 5.35 6.54 -11.08
C SER A 211 5.31 7.57 -12.22
N GLU A 212 4.25 7.57 -13.01
CA GLU A 212 4.04 8.59 -14.06
C GLU A 212 3.86 9.99 -13.46
N ARG A 213 3.04 10.13 -12.39
CA ARG A 213 2.88 11.40 -11.67
C ARG A 213 4.18 11.89 -11.05
N GLU A 214 4.94 11.01 -10.42
CA GLU A 214 6.26 11.33 -9.83
C GLU A 214 7.26 11.78 -10.91
N LEU A 215 7.26 11.16 -12.09
CA LEU A 215 8.09 11.56 -13.23
C LEU A 215 7.69 12.93 -13.80
N VAL A 216 6.39 13.21 -13.89
CA VAL A 216 5.89 14.52 -14.35
C VAL A 216 6.26 15.61 -13.34
N ALA A 217 6.01 15.38 -12.06
CA ALA A 217 6.36 16.32 -11.00
C ALA A 217 7.88 16.59 -10.92
N ALA A 218 8.69 15.55 -11.12
CA ALA A 218 10.15 15.71 -11.17
C ALA A 218 10.62 16.55 -12.37
N LYS A 219 9.97 16.39 -13.55
CA LYS A 219 10.27 17.19 -14.74
C LYS A 219 9.84 18.65 -14.57
N GLU A 220 8.68 18.89 -13.97
CA GLU A 220 8.19 20.24 -13.67
C GLU A 220 9.12 20.94 -12.68
N ALA A 221 9.52 20.26 -11.60
CA ALA A 221 10.46 20.79 -10.62
C ALA A 221 11.84 21.09 -11.23
N ALA A 222 12.35 20.26 -12.14
CA ALA A 222 13.60 20.49 -12.85
C ALA A 222 13.48 21.70 -13.82
N GLY A 223 12.35 21.83 -14.54
CA GLY A 223 12.10 22.95 -15.42
C GLY A 223 11.95 24.29 -14.68
N ASP A 224 11.37 24.28 -13.48
CA ASP A 224 11.27 25.47 -12.65
C ASP A 224 12.62 25.86 -12.03
N ALA A 225 13.44 24.87 -11.65
CA ALA A 225 14.80 25.11 -11.17
C ALA A 225 15.69 25.74 -12.26
N GLU A 226 15.58 25.26 -13.51
CA GLU A 226 16.31 25.83 -14.66
C GLU A 226 15.88 27.27 -14.97
N LYS A 227 14.58 27.57 -14.88
CA LYS A 227 14.06 28.94 -15.06
C LYS A 227 14.56 29.90 -13.97
N VAL A 228 14.60 29.44 -12.71
CA VAL A 228 15.13 30.24 -11.60
C VAL A 228 16.62 30.50 -11.77
N GLU A 229 17.40 29.52 -12.22
CA GLU A 229 18.83 29.68 -12.49
C GLU A 229 19.09 30.64 -13.67
N VAL A 230 18.30 30.57 -14.73
CA VAL A 230 18.38 31.49 -15.86
C VAL A 230 17.98 32.91 -15.42
N ALA A 231 16.91 33.06 -14.63
CA ALA A 231 16.50 34.38 -14.11
C ALA A 231 17.57 34.99 -13.22
N ALA A 232 18.21 34.23 -12.32
CA ALA A 232 19.30 34.69 -11.48
C ALA A 232 20.53 35.07 -12.29
N LYS A 233 20.87 34.36 -13.36
CA LYS A 233 21.97 34.73 -14.27
C LYS A 233 21.68 36.00 -15.09
N VAL A 234 20.41 36.21 -15.48
CA VAL A 234 20.00 37.45 -16.18
C VAL A 234 20.06 38.65 -15.23
N GLU A 235 19.63 38.48 -13.98
CA GLU A 235 19.66 39.53 -12.97
C GLU A 235 21.10 39.91 -12.61
N ALA A 236 21.99 38.93 -12.41
CA ALA A 236 23.41 39.17 -12.18
C ALA A 236 24.11 39.83 -13.39
N ALA A 237 23.69 39.52 -14.64
CA ALA A 237 24.23 40.17 -15.82
C ALA A 237 23.74 41.64 -15.96
N ALA A 238 22.51 41.93 -15.52
CA ALA A 238 21.96 43.29 -15.52
C ALA A 238 22.68 44.17 -14.49
N GLU A 239 22.99 43.67 -13.29
CA GLU A 239 23.79 44.42 -12.27
C GLU A 239 25.21 44.74 -12.76
N VAL A 240 25.85 43.86 -13.52
CA VAL A 240 27.19 44.10 -14.09
C VAL A 240 27.16 45.19 -15.17
N VAL A 241 26.05 45.26 -15.96
CA VAL A 241 25.89 46.30 -17.00
C VAL A 241 25.61 47.66 -16.36
N ASP A 242 24.78 47.73 -15.32
CA ASP A 242 24.53 48.99 -14.58
C ASP A 242 25.82 49.50 -13.84
N ALA A 243 26.58 48.60 -13.23
CA ALA A 243 27.86 48.95 -12.61
C ALA A 243 28.91 49.45 -13.62
N ALA A 244 28.90 48.95 -14.86
CA ALA A 244 29.75 49.40 -15.94
C ALA A 244 29.34 50.80 -16.48
N ALA A 245 28.01 51.04 -16.55
CA ALA A 245 27.50 52.36 -16.96
C ALA A 245 27.80 53.46 -15.94
N ASP A 246 27.72 53.15 -14.64
CA ASP A 246 28.09 54.12 -13.58
C ASP A 246 29.60 54.39 -13.53
N ALA A 247 30.44 53.42 -13.92
CA ALA A 247 31.89 53.60 -14.02
C ALA A 247 32.29 54.47 -15.22
N GLU A 248 31.59 54.36 -16.36
CA GLU A 248 31.83 55.24 -17.52
C GLU A 248 31.34 56.67 -17.25
N ALA A 249 30.19 56.86 -16.60
CA ALA A 249 29.67 58.15 -16.23
C ALA A 249 30.59 58.91 -15.23
N SER A 250 31.25 58.20 -14.30
CA SER A 250 32.21 58.78 -13.35
C SER A 250 33.55 59.16 -14.04
N ALA A 251 33.96 58.40 -15.05
CA ALA A 251 35.20 58.70 -15.81
C ALA A 251 35.05 59.94 -16.74
N GLU A 252 33.84 60.18 -17.33
CA GLU A 252 33.55 61.39 -18.09
C GLU A 252 33.45 62.68 -17.20
N ALA A 253 32.98 62.53 -15.97
CA ALA A 253 32.90 63.65 -15.03
C ALA A 253 34.31 64.11 -14.55
N ASP A 254 35.28 63.23 -14.32
CA ASP A 254 36.65 63.58 -13.97
C ASP A 254 37.47 64.21 -15.14
N ALA A 255 37.17 63.80 -16.40
CA ALA A 255 37.78 64.37 -17.58
C ALA A 255 37.33 65.83 -17.86
N ALA A 256 36.08 66.19 -17.45
CA ALA A 256 35.54 67.55 -17.63
C ALA A 256 36.07 68.60 -16.58
N THR A 257 36.63 68.16 -15.47
CA THR A 257 37.14 69.05 -14.43
C THR A 257 38.61 69.44 -14.64
N ASP A 258 39.36 68.68 -15.47
CA ASP A 258 40.77 68.96 -15.71
C ASP A 258 41.00 69.95 -16.87
N THR A 259 40.01 70.34 -17.67
CA THR A 259 40.08 71.30 -18.74
C THR A 259 39.67 72.74 -18.36
N ALA A 260 39.33 73.00 -17.08
CA ALA A 260 38.92 74.33 -16.65
C ALA A 260 40.01 75.08 -15.74
N ALA A 261 41.22 74.51 -15.66
CA ALA A 261 42.31 75.09 -14.87
C ALA A 261 43.60 75.35 -15.67
N GLU A 262 43.46 75.94 -16.92
CA GLU A 262 44.53 76.61 -17.60
C GLU A 262 44.08 78.03 -18.11
#